data_9b5e0fff0bd1eec886f18c2067127b90
#
_entry.id   9b5e0fff0bd1eec886f18c2067127b90
#
_cell.length_a   1.000
_cell.length_b   1.000
_cell.length_c   1.000
_cell.angle_alpha   90.00
_cell.angle_beta   90.00
_cell.angle_gamma   90.00
#
_symmetry.space_group_name_H-M   'P 1'
#
loop_
_entity.id
_entity.type
_entity.pdbx_description
1 polymer ?
#
loop_
_entity_poly.entity_id
_entity_poly.type
_entity_poly.pdbx_seq_one_letter_code
_entity_poly.pdbx_strand_id
1 'polypeptide(L)'
;MLLRTAVIQVNSRDNPAENLASVEHFLERAAAMGAQFVGLPEFWTYLGPYSGFEEAAQTIPGPTIERLQEKARKHKMIVHAGSMVERSADTPGKFHNTSVLINRDGEIVAQYRKIHLFDVDLANGEKHYESERIVPGDQVVTAEIDGITFGLTVCYDLRFPELYRSLALRGAQILLVPAAFTLHTGRDHWEVLLRARAIENLCYVVAPAQVGKYPPNRQCFGRSMIIDPWGLVLAQAQDMPTVSMAEIDLAQIEHARAQIPCLGHRRPEVYEL
;
A
#
# COMPACT_ATOMS: atom_id res chain seq x y z
N MET A 1 -15.36 -4.58 16.38
CA MET A 1 -14.52 -3.35 16.58
C MET A 1 -14.56 -2.54 15.30
N LEU A 2 -14.83 -1.24 15.42
CA LEU A 2 -14.90 -0.33 14.29
C LEU A 2 -13.58 0.45 14.17
N LEU A 3 -13.05 0.57 12.93
CA LEU A 3 -11.84 1.31 12.62
C LEU A 3 -12.12 2.31 11.49
N ARG A 4 -12.11 3.61 11.80
CA ARG A 4 -12.24 4.67 10.79
C ARG A 4 -10.96 4.77 9.99
N THR A 5 -11.03 4.31 8.75
CA THR A 5 -9.90 4.10 7.85
C THR A 5 -9.91 5.12 6.74
N ALA A 6 -8.79 5.80 6.52
CA ALA A 6 -8.58 6.72 5.42
C ALA A 6 -7.53 6.19 4.45
N VAL A 7 -7.76 6.44 3.15
CA VAL A 7 -6.75 6.34 2.09
C VAL A 7 -6.47 7.73 1.54
N ILE A 8 -5.19 8.08 1.48
CA ILE A 8 -4.73 9.33 0.89
C ILE A 8 -4.28 9.06 -0.54
N GLN A 9 -4.85 9.80 -1.47
CA GLN A 9 -4.47 9.83 -2.87
C GLN A 9 -3.72 11.12 -3.16
N VAL A 10 -2.50 11.03 -3.71
CA VAL A 10 -1.68 12.20 -4.08
C VAL A 10 -1.17 12.09 -5.51
N ASN A 11 -0.69 13.20 -6.04
CA ASN A 11 0.09 13.28 -7.27
C ASN A 11 1.53 13.64 -6.92
N SER A 12 2.28 12.67 -6.45
CA SER A 12 3.71 12.87 -6.19
C SER A 12 4.48 13.05 -7.50
N ARG A 13 5.59 13.76 -7.39
CA ARG A 13 6.51 14.05 -8.49
C ARG A 13 7.96 13.88 -8.03
N ASP A 14 8.88 14.41 -8.82
CA ASP A 14 10.32 14.39 -8.59
C ASP A 14 10.83 15.46 -7.61
N ASN A 15 9.92 16.09 -6.85
CA ASN A 15 10.25 17.05 -5.79
C ASN A 15 9.83 16.51 -4.41
N PRO A 16 10.77 15.93 -3.61
CA PRO A 16 10.45 15.36 -2.31
C PRO A 16 9.85 16.34 -1.31
N ALA A 17 10.25 17.62 -1.34
CA ALA A 17 9.76 18.61 -0.39
C ALA A 17 8.28 18.96 -0.65
N GLU A 18 7.89 19.13 -1.91
CA GLU A 18 6.48 19.37 -2.29
C GLU A 18 5.62 18.13 -1.99
N ASN A 19 6.14 16.94 -2.27
CA ASN A 19 5.45 15.69 -1.96
C ASN A 19 5.18 15.53 -0.47
N LEU A 20 6.18 15.80 0.37
CA LEU A 20 6.05 15.75 1.84
C LEU A 20 5.01 16.76 2.33
N ALA A 21 5.08 18.02 1.87
CA ALA A 21 4.12 19.05 2.24
C ALA A 21 2.68 18.67 1.86
N SER A 22 2.49 18.08 0.66
CA SER A 22 1.19 17.59 0.20
C SER A 22 0.67 16.47 1.09
N VAL A 23 1.50 15.47 1.40
CA VAL A 23 1.10 14.34 2.26
C VAL A 23 0.79 14.81 3.68
N GLU A 24 1.59 15.70 4.27
CA GLU A 24 1.31 16.26 5.59
C GLU A 24 -0.03 17.02 5.64
N HIS A 25 -0.35 17.79 4.59
CA HIS A 25 -1.65 18.45 4.47
C HIS A 25 -2.81 17.44 4.51
N PHE A 26 -2.73 16.37 3.73
CA PHE A 26 -3.78 15.35 3.70
C PHE A 26 -3.82 14.50 4.98
N LEU A 27 -2.70 14.28 5.65
CA LEU A 27 -2.67 13.63 6.98
C LEU A 27 -3.41 14.46 8.04
N GLU A 28 -3.16 15.78 8.10
CA GLU A 28 -3.88 16.67 9.02
C GLU A 28 -5.38 16.69 8.69
N ARG A 29 -5.75 16.66 7.40
CA ARG A 29 -7.14 16.57 6.97
C ARG A 29 -7.78 15.24 7.37
N ALA A 30 -7.12 14.11 7.18
CA ALA A 30 -7.62 12.80 7.61
C ALA A 30 -7.81 12.75 9.12
N ALA A 31 -6.86 13.28 9.90
CA ALA A 31 -6.97 13.40 11.35
C ALA A 31 -8.17 14.26 11.76
N ALA A 32 -8.38 15.42 11.13
CA ALA A 32 -9.54 16.29 11.38
C ALA A 32 -10.88 15.61 11.06
N MET A 33 -10.90 14.67 10.09
CA MET A 33 -12.07 13.84 9.77
C MET A 33 -12.25 12.68 10.75
N GLY A 34 -11.33 12.50 11.70
CA GLY A 34 -11.39 11.49 12.74
C GLY A 34 -10.86 10.12 12.32
N ALA A 35 -9.95 10.06 11.34
CA ALA A 35 -9.29 8.81 10.96
C ALA A 35 -8.52 8.20 12.14
N GLN A 36 -8.59 6.89 12.27
CA GLN A 36 -7.85 6.09 13.25
C GLN A 36 -6.73 5.28 12.57
N PHE A 37 -6.89 5.03 11.28
CA PHE A 37 -5.91 4.46 10.38
C PHE A 37 -5.80 5.32 9.12
N VAL A 38 -4.58 5.54 8.63
CA VAL A 38 -4.31 6.26 7.38
C VAL A 38 -3.31 5.46 6.54
N GLY A 39 -3.64 5.24 5.25
CA GLY A 39 -2.73 4.66 4.27
C GLY A 39 -2.25 5.69 3.26
N LEU A 40 -0.93 5.69 2.98
CA LEU A 40 -0.26 6.49 1.95
C LEU A 40 0.07 5.60 0.73
N PRO A 41 0.21 6.17 -0.50
CA PRO A 41 0.48 5.40 -1.70
C PRO A 41 1.96 4.99 -1.86
N GLU A 42 2.25 4.24 -2.93
CA GLU A 42 3.61 3.85 -3.33
C GLU A 42 4.42 5.06 -3.80
N PHE A 43 5.73 5.09 -3.46
CA PHE A 43 6.70 6.10 -3.91
C PHE A 43 6.26 7.56 -3.70
N TRP A 44 5.48 7.80 -2.66
CA TRP A 44 4.94 9.14 -2.43
C TRP A 44 6.01 10.17 -2.07
N THR A 45 7.17 9.75 -1.57
CA THR A 45 8.29 10.65 -1.29
C THR A 45 8.97 11.16 -2.56
N TYR A 46 9.02 10.31 -3.59
CA TYR A 46 9.59 10.63 -4.89
C TYR A 46 8.98 9.73 -5.97
N LEU A 47 8.38 10.33 -6.98
CA LEU A 47 7.84 9.64 -8.15
C LEU A 47 8.36 10.32 -9.42
N GLY A 48 9.37 9.72 -10.04
CA GLY A 48 10.08 10.29 -11.18
C GLY A 48 11.05 9.30 -11.83
N PRO A 49 11.99 9.79 -12.66
CA PRO A 49 13.01 8.94 -13.26
C PRO A 49 13.88 8.25 -12.21
N TYR A 50 14.26 7.01 -12.46
CA TYR A 50 15.13 6.22 -11.56
C TYR A 50 16.49 6.87 -11.27
N SER A 51 16.95 7.78 -12.15
CA SER A 51 18.17 8.56 -11.93
C SER A 51 18.12 9.45 -10.69
N GLY A 52 16.94 9.85 -10.24
CA GLY A 52 16.75 10.65 -9.02
C GLY A 52 16.69 9.84 -7.73
N PHE A 53 16.73 8.51 -7.79
CA PHE A 53 16.65 7.66 -6.60
C PHE A 53 17.82 7.88 -5.63
N GLU A 54 19.03 8.21 -6.14
CA GLU A 54 20.19 8.43 -5.29
C GLU A 54 19.99 9.60 -4.32
N GLU A 55 19.34 10.69 -4.77
CA GLU A 55 19.04 11.86 -3.94
C GLU A 55 17.81 11.66 -3.06
N ALA A 56 16.81 10.92 -3.58
CA ALA A 56 15.54 10.72 -2.89
C ALA A 56 15.59 9.63 -1.81
N ALA A 57 16.54 8.68 -1.94
CA ALA A 57 16.61 7.53 -1.05
C ALA A 57 17.03 7.92 0.38
N GLN A 58 16.35 7.32 1.34
CA GLN A 58 16.64 7.48 2.77
C GLN A 58 16.86 6.11 3.42
N THR A 59 17.44 6.11 4.60
CA THR A 59 17.42 4.95 5.51
C THR A 59 16.07 4.85 6.21
N ILE A 60 15.76 3.70 6.79
CA ILE A 60 14.60 3.52 7.66
C ILE A 60 15.10 3.03 9.02
N PRO A 61 14.85 3.78 10.13
CA PRO A 61 14.21 5.10 10.16
C PRO A 61 15.07 6.18 9.49
N GLY A 62 14.40 7.26 9.07
CA GLY A 62 15.02 8.44 8.46
C GLY A 62 14.07 9.62 8.53
N PRO A 63 14.49 10.81 8.10
CA PRO A 63 13.76 12.06 8.36
C PRO A 63 12.28 12.03 7.96
N THR A 64 11.95 11.38 6.85
CA THR A 64 10.56 11.28 6.38
C THR A 64 9.73 10.37 7.28
N ILE A 65 10.26 9.21 7.67
CA ILE A 65 9.56 8.28 8.57
C ILE A 65 9.41 8.89 9.97
N GLU A 66 10.43 9.60 10.48
CA GLU A 66 10.36 10.31 11.77
C GLU A 66 9.23 11.34 11.80
N ARG A 67 9.02 12.07 10.70
CA ARG A 67 7.86 12.99 10.54
C ARG A 67 6.53 12.25 10.64
N LEU A 68 6.41 11.07 10.00
CA LEU A 68 5.18 10.27 10.07
C LEU A 68 4.97 9.68 11.48
N GLN A 69 6.05 9.29 12.17
CA GLN A 69 6.00 8.85 13.57
C GLN A 69 5.48 9.96 14.50
N GLU A 70 5.91 11.22 14.29
CA GLU A 70 5.39 12.39 15.01
C GLU A 70 3.89 12.60 14.75
N LYS A 71 3.44 12.47 13.48
CA LYS A 71 2.01 12.58 13.12
C LYS A 71 1.18 11.46 13.75
N ALA A 72 1.68 10.23 13.75
CA ALA A 72 1.04 9.08 14.39
C ALA A 72 0.83 9.35 15.89
N ARG A 73 1.88 9.78 16.60
CA ARG A 73 1.80 10.15 18.04
C ARG A 73 0.83 11.30 18.30
N LYS A 74 0.96 12.38 17.52
CA LYS A 74 0.15 13.60 17.69
C LYS A 74 -1.34 13.31 17.57
N HIS A 75 -1.73 12.50 16.59
CA HIS A 75 -3.13 12.25 16.26
C HIS A 75 -3.65 10.90 16.77
N LYS A 76 -2.80 10.11 17.44
CA LYS A 76 -3.13 8.76 17.91
C LYS A 76 -3.68 7.87 16.78
N MET A 77 -3.08 7.97 15.58
CA MET A 77 -3.44 7.21 14.39
C MET A 77 -2.42 6.09 14.12
N ILE A 78 -2.89 4.98 13.58
CA ILE A 78 -2.04 4.02 12.88
C ILE A 78 -1.73 4.62 11.50
N VAL A 79 -0.45 4.66 11.13
CA VAL A 79 -0.02 5.18 9.83
C VAL A 79 0.67 4.09 9.04
N HIS A 80 0.06 3.69 7.92
CA HIS A 80 0.74 2.94 6.89
C HIS A 80 1.42 3.93 5.95
N ALA A 81 2.75 4.00 6.03
CA ALA A 81 3.57 5.00 5.34
C ALA A 81 3.65 4.80 3.82
N GLY A 82 2.75 3.98 3.24
CA GLY A 82 2.81 3.64 1.82
C GLY A 82 4.13 2.95 1.49
N SER A 83 4.82 3.42 0.45
CA SER A 83 6.20 3.00 0.26
C SER A 83 7.12 4.14 -0.20
N MET A 84 8.41 3.95 -0.01
CA MET A 84 9.46 4.90 -0.34
C MET A 84 10.72 4.21 -0.86
N VAL A 85 11.61 4.99 -1.46
CA VAL A 85 12.93 4.52 -1.88
C VAL A 85 13.83 4.42 -0.66
N GLU A 86 14.11 3.19 -0.21
CA GLU A 86 15.06 2.90 0.86
C GLU A 86 16.45 2.66 0.26
N ARG A 87 17.49 3.25 0.84
CA ARG A 87 18.89 2.99 0.46
C ARG A 87 19.28 1.57 0.89
N SER A 88 19.75 0.75 -0.04
CA SER A 88 20.25 -0.58 0.30
C SER A 88 21.59 -0.47 1.05
N ALA A 89 21.66 -1.13 2.22
CA ALA A 89 22.90 -1.22 2.98
C ALA A 89 23.87 -2.23 2.37
N ASP A 90 23.34 -3.29 1.75
CA ASP A 90 24.12 -4.44 1.30
C ASP A 90 24.59 -4.32 -0.16
N THR A 91 23.92 -3.47 -0.96
CA THR A 91 24.20 -3.32 -2.39
C THR A 91 24.33 -1.84 -2.76
N PRO A 92 25.55 -1.28 -2.78
CA PRO A 92 25.79 0.12 -3.15
C PRO A 92 25.20 0.47 -4.53
N GLY A 93 24.51 1.62 -4.62
CA GLY A 93 23.86 2.08 -5.84
C GLY A 93 22.54 1.39 -6.18
N LYS A 94 22.08 0.49 -5.31
CA LYS A 94 20.73 -0.12 -5.36
C LYS A 94 19.88 0.34 -4.18
N PHE A 95 18.57 0.11 -4.32
CA PHE A 95 17.56 0.58 -3.39
C PHE A 95 16.54 -0.53 -3.12
N HIS A 96 15.67 -0.32 -2.15
CA HIS A 96 14.47 -1.12 -1.95
C HIS A 96 13.23 -0.22 -2.08
N ASN A 97 12.14 -0.80 -2.52
CA ASN A 97 10.82 -0.19 -2.45
C ASN A 97 10.17 -0.68 -1.17
N THR A 98 10.22 0.16 -0.12
CA THR A 98 9.94 -0.28 1.25
C THR A 98 8.71 0.39 1.83
N SER A 99 7.80 -0.44 2.31
CA SER A 99 6.59 -0.07 3.03
C SER A 99 6.83 -0.17 4.54
N VAL A 100 6.24 0.77 5.29
CA VAL A 100 6.40 0.86 6.75
C VAL A 100 5.05 1.00 7.41
N LEU A 101 4.84 0.27 8.51
CA LEU A 101 3.65 0.38 9.36
C LEU A 101 4.04 0.95 10.73
N ILE A 102 3.34 2.00 11.17
CA ILE A 102 3.61 2.77 12.37
C ILE A 102 2.37 2.72 13.28
N ASN A 103 2.56 2.38 14.56
CA ASN A 103 1.48 2.34 15.54
C ASN A 103 1.12 3.75 16.07
N ARG A 104 0.10 3.83 16.95
CA ARG A 104 -0.41 5.08 17.53
C ARG A 104 0.61 5.80 18.42
N ASP A 105 1.61 5.09 18.89
CA ASP A 105 2.70 5.65 19.74
C ASP A 105 3.90 6.07 18.89
N GLY A 106 3.77 5.97 17.55
CA GLY A 106 4.80 6.37 16.60
C GLY A 106 5.95 5.37 16.50
N GLU A 107 5.74 4.12 16.89
CA GLU A 107 6.75 3.08 16.76
C GLU A 107 6.57 2.36 15.41
N ILE A 108 7.69 2.06 14.75
CA ILE A 108 7.70 1.21 13.55
C ILE A 108 7.46 -0.23 14.01
N VAL A 109 6.34 -0.82 13.59
CA VAL A 109 5.98 -2.21 13.95
C VAL A 109 6.25 -3.20 12.83
N ALA A 110 6.35 -2.73 11.59
CA ALA A 110 6.72 -3.57 10.46
C ALA A 110 7.38 -2.76 9.33
N GLN A 111 8.28 -3.45 8.61
CA GLN A 111 8.86 -3.02 7.35
C GLN A 111 8.69 -4.15 6.34
N TYR A 112 8.29 -3.80 5.13
CA TYR A 112 8.12 -4.74 4.03
C TYR A 112 8.82 -4.20 2.78
N ARG A 113 9.77 -4.92 2.25
CA ARG A 113 10.41 -4.66 0.97
C ARG A 113 9.64 -5.38 -0.12
N LYS A 114 9.23 -4.66 -1.15
CA LYS A 114 8.46 -5.20 -2.28
C LYS A 114 9.14 -6.43 -2.87
N ILE A 115 8.39 -7.54 -2.98
CA ILE A 115 8.90 -8.82 -3.47
C ILE A 115 8.90 -8.84 -5.00
N HIS A 116 7.78 -8.45 -5.64
CA HIS A 116 7.62 -8.54 -7.07
C HIS A 116 7.90 -7.20 -7.73
N LEU A 117 8.98 -7.12 -8.49
CA LEU A 117 9.40 -5.90 -9.19
C LEU A 117 8.67 -5.74 -10.52
N PHE A 118 8.35 -4.49 -10.86
CA PHE A 118 7.56 -4.16 -12.04
C PHE A 118 8.46 -4.04 -13.27
N ASP A 119 8.81 -5.20 -13.86
CA ASP A 119 9.59 -5.32 -15.09
C ASP A 119 8.65 -5.70 -16.23
N VAL A 120 8.24 -4.73 -17.06
CA VAL A 120 7.25 -4.94 -18.11
C VAL A 120 7.50 -4.07 -19.33
N ASP A 121 7.15 -4.61 -20.49
CA ASP A 121 6.95 -3.90 -21.74
C ASP A 121 5.45 -3.82 -22.03
N LEU A 122 4.85 -2.64 -21.95
CA LEU A 122 3.42 -2.45 -22.18
C LEU A 122 3.12 -2.19 -23.65
N ALA A 123 1.95 -2.62 -24.12
CA ALA A 123 1.53 -2.48 -25.52
C ALA A 123 1.43 -1.02 -26.00
N ASN A 124 1.27 -0.06 -25.09
CA ASN A 124 1.28 1.38 -25.38
C ASN A 124 2.70 1.97 -25.55
N GLY A 125 3.75 1.13 -25.47
CA GLY A 125 5.16 1.52 -25.60
C GLY A 125 5.83 1.93 -24.29
N GLU A 126 5.12 1.99 -23.17
CA GLU A 126 5.73 2.22 -21.86
C GLU A 126 6.55 1.00 -21.44
N LYS A 127 7.77 1.28 -20.96
CA LYS A 127 8.69 0.28 -20.42
C LYS A 127 9.03 0.61 -18.98
N HIS A 128 9.01 -0.39 -18.14
CA HIS A 128 9.39 -0.28 -16.75
C HIS A 128 10.30 -1.45 -16.40
N TYR A 129 11.49 -1.15 -15.85
CA TYR A 129 12.45 -2.14 -15.38
C TYR A 129 12.90 -1.73 -13.98
N GLU A 130 12.03 -2.00 -12.99
CA GLU A 130 12.25 -1.64 -11.58
C GLU A 130 13.50 -2.34 -11.04
N SER A 131 13.81 -3.56 -11.51
CA SER A 131 15.00 -4.33 -11.13
C SER A 131 16.33 -3.70 -11.51
N GLU A 132 16.35 -2.75 -12.45
CA GLU A 132 17.57 -2.00 -12.76
C GLU A 132 18.11 -1.23 -11.56
N ARG A 133 17.25 -0.83 -10.62
CA ARG A 133 17.59 -0.02 -9.45
C ARG A 133 17.16 -0.62 -8.13
N ILE A 134 16.07 -1.38 -8.11
CA ILE A 134 15.48 -1.95 -6.90
C ILE A 134 15.97 -3.40 -6.71
N VAL A 135 16.33 -3.74 -5.49
CA VAL A 135 16.54 -5.11 -5.03
C VAL A 135 15.23 -5.62 -4.41
N PRO A 136 14.73 -6.80 -4.82
CA PRO A 136 13.50 -7.33 -4.25
C PRO A 136 13.66 -7.70 -2.78
N GLY A 137 12.55 -7.69 -2.05
CA GLY A 137 12.44 -8.30 -0.73
C GLY A 137 12.29 -9.83 -0.84
N ASP A 138 12.42 -10.49 0.29
CA ASP A 138 12.41 -11.96 0.42
C ASP A 138 11.46 -12.45 1.53
N GLN A 139 10.67 -11.55 2.14
CA GLN A 139 9.85 -11.88 3.30
C GLN A 139 8.39 -11.51 3.10
N VAL A 140 7.50 -12.44 3.46
CA VAL A 140 6.07 -12.18 3.62
C VAL A 140 5.85 -11.61 5.01
N VAL A 141 5.32 -10.39 5.11
CA VAL A 141 5.22 -9.63 6.36
C VAL A 141 3.77 -9.41 6.78
N THR A 142 3.46 -9.83 8.01
CA THR A 142 2.25 -9.44 8.73
C THR A 142 2.65 -8.74 10.03
N ALA A 143 1.80 -7.84 10.54
CA ALA A 143 2.02 -7.18 11.82
C ALA A 143 0.69 -6.95 12.54
N GLU A 144 0.70 -7.06 13.87
CA GLU A 144 -0.47 -6.83 14.69
C GLU A 144 -0.37 -5.46 15.40
N ILE A 145 -1.45 -4.68 15.36
CA ILE A 145 -1.65 -3.45 16.13
C ILE A 145 -3.06 -3.46 16.70
N ASP A 146 -3.22 -3.28 18.00
CA ASP A 146 -4.51 -3.22 18.69
C ASP A 146 -5.42 -4.45 18.41
N GLY A 147 -4.83 -5.64 18.25
CA GLY A 147 -5.55 -6.89 17.93
C GLY A 147 -6.00 -6.99 16.47
N ILE A 148 -5.51 -6.13 15.58
CA ILE A 148 -5.75 -6.17 14.14
C ILE A 148 -4.48 -6.62 13.43
N THR A 149 -4.56 -7.70 12.65
CA THR A 149 -3.44 -8.18 11.85
C THR A 149 -3.50 -7.57 10.43
N PHE A 150 -2.45 -6.84 10.08
CA PHE A 150 -2.24 -6.24 8.76
C PHE A 150 -1.30 -7.10 7.92
N GLY A 151 -1.62 -7.30 6.64
CA GLY A 151 -0.75 -7.91 5.65
C GLY A 151 -0.19 -6.84 4.72
N LEU A 152 1.14 -6.78 4.57
CA LEU A 152 1.83 -5.74 3.79
C LEU A 152 2.15 -6.24 2.39
N THR A 153 1.80 -5.42 1.39
CA THR A 153 2.17 -5.61 -0.04
C THR A 153 2.47 -4.25 -0.66
N VAL A 154 2.97 -4.23 -1.90
CA VAL A 154 3.16 -3.00 -2.68
C VAL A 154 2.83 -3.24 -4.16
N CYS A 155 1.84 -2.53 -4.69
CA CYS A 155 1.54 -2.32 -6.11
C CYS A 155 1.53 -3.59 -6.97
N TYR A 156 2.65 -3.92 -7.64
CA TYR A 156 2.75 -5.06 -8.55
C TYR A 156 2.51 -6.40 -7.86
N ASP A 157 2.74 -6.48 -6.54
CA ASP A 157 2.39 -7.64 -5.71
C ASP A 157 0.91 -8.03 -5.87
N LEU A 158 0.03 -7.06 -6.23
CA LEU A 158 -1.39 -7.29 -6.48
C LEU A 158 -1.66 -8.38 -7.52
N ARG A 159 -0.71 -8.66 -8.43
CA ARG A 159 -0.87 -9.67 -9.47
C ARG A 159 -0.58 -11.09 -9.01
N PHE A 160 -0.07 -11.26 -7.79
CA PHE A 160 0.39 -12.55 -7.27
C PHE A 160 -0.52 -13.03 -6.13
N PRO A 161 -1.59 -13.79 -6.44
CA PRO A 161 -2.57 -14.25 -5.43
C PRO A 161 -1.94 -15.09 -4.33
N GLU A 162 -0.82 -15.76 -4.60
CA GLU A 162 -0.08 -16.60 -3.66
C GLU A 162 0.39 -15.80 -2.44
N LEU A 163 0.90 -14.57 -2.65
CA LEU A 163 1.31 -13.69 -1.57
C LEU A 163 0.12 -13.31 -0.68
N TYR A 164 -1.00 -12.93 -1.28
CA TYR A 164 -2.21 -12.55 -0.55
C TYR A 164 -2.80 -13.74 0.23
N ARG A 165 -2.78 -14.92 -0.38
CA ARG A 165 -3.19 -16.16 0.30
C ARG A 165 -2.27 -16.47 1.49
N SER A 166 -0.96 -16.31 1.32
CA SER A 166 0.01 -16.49 2.40
C SER A 166 -0.25 -15.52 3.57
N LEU A 167 -0.53 -14.24 3.27
CA LEU A 167 -0.87 -13.24 4.29
C LEU A 167 -2.15 -13.61 5.04
N ALA A 168 -3.22 -14.01 4.32
CA ALA A 168 -4.48 -14.40 4.93
C ALA A 168 -4.33 -15.64 5.84
N LEU A 169 -3.51 -16.61 5.44
CA LEU A 169 -3.21 -17.80 6.24
C LEU A 169 -2.35 -17.48 7.48
N ARG A 170 -1.60 -16.39 7.47
CA ARG A 170 -0.88 -15.83 8.63
C ARG A 170 -1.77 -14.96 9.51
N GLY A 171 -3.08 -14.93 9.26
CA GLY A 171 -4.06 -14.23 10.09
C GLY A 171 -4.38 -12.81 9.64
N ALA A 172 -3.86 -12.33 8.51
CA ALA A 172 -4.19 -10.99 8.04
C ALA A 172 -5.71 -10.77 7.93
N GLN A 173 -6.15 -9.64 8.43
CA GLN A 173 -7.53 -9.15 8.42
C GLN A 173 -7.69 -7.98 7.47
N ILE A 174 -6.63 -7.17 7.33
CA ILE A 174 -6.57 -6.02 6.44
C ILE A 174 -5.32 -6.16 5.56
N LEU A 175 -5.51 -6.15 4.25
CA LEU A 175 -4.46 -6.22 3.24
C LEU A 175 -4.14 -4.80 2.75
N LEU A 176 -2.90 -4.37 2.92
CA LEU A 176 -2.43 -3.03 2.56
C LEU A 176 -1.78 -3.07 1.17
N VAL A 177 -2.29 -2.24 0.25
CA VAL A 177 -1.88 -2.24 -1.17
C VAL A 177 -1.59 -0.82 -1.64
N PRO A 178 -0.51 -0.17 -1.15
CA PRO A 178 -0.09 1.12 -1.69
C PRO A 178 0.39 0.96 -3.12
N ALA A 179 0.01 1.87 -4.02
CA ALA A 179 0.31 1.70 -5.43
C ALA A 179 0.58 3.00 -6.20
N ALA A 180 1.40 2.86 -7.25
CA ALA A 180 1.55 3.80 -8.35
C ALA A 180 1.16 3.11 -9.67
N PHE A 181 -0.04 2.58 -9.74
CA PHE A 181 -0.54 1.76 -10.85
C PHE A 181 -0.66 2.59 -12.13
N THR A 182 -0.13 2.10 -13.25
CA THR A 182 -0.16 2.83 -14.53
C THR A 182 -1.60 3.09 -14.99
N LEU A 183 -1.84 4.21 -15.65
CA LEU A 183 -3.16 4.53 -16.20
C LEU A 183 -3.67 3.44 -17.15
N HIS A 184 -2.77 2.88 -17.98
CA HIS A 184 -3.14 1.89 -18.99
C HIS A 184 -3.70 0.61 -18.35
N THR A 185 -2.97 0.01 -17.42
CA THR A 185 -3.42 -1.23 -16.77
C THR A 185 -4.43 -0.99 -15.65
N GLY A 186 -4.41 0.21 -15.05
CA GLY A 186 -5.29 0.55 -13.94
C GLY A 186 -6.77 0.55 -14.33
N ARG A 187 -7.08 1.03 -15.55
CA ARG A 187 -8.46 1.09 -16.06
C ARG A 187 -9.16 -0.28 -16.05
N ASP A 188 -8.42 -1.32 -16.40
CA ASP A 188 -8.98 -2.65 -16.62
C ASP A 188 -8.72 -3.60 -15.45
N HIS A 189 -7.63 -3.39 -14.68
CA HIS A 189 -7.17 -4.38 -13.71
C HIS A 189 -7.31 -3.95 -12.25
N TRP A 190 -7.20 -2.65 -11.93
CA TRP A 190 -7.05 -2.17 -10.54
C TRP A 190 -8.19 -2.62 -9.63
N GLU A 191 -9.41 -2.21 -9.93
CA GLU A 191 -10.58 -2.55 -9.12
C GLU A 191 -10.84 -4.06 -9.10
N VAL A 192 -10.77 -4.71 -10.26
CA VAL A 192 -11.06 -6.15 -10.40
C VAL A 192 -10.12 -6.98 -9.53
N LEU A 193 -8.80 -6.69 -9.58
CA LEU A 193 -7.81 -7.41 -8.79
C LEU A 193 -7.97 -7.13 -7.28
N LEU A 194 -8.17 -5.89 -6.86
CA LEU A 194 -8.36 -5.54 -5.46
C LEU A 194 -9.59 -6.26 -4.87
N ARG A 195 -10.70 -6.26 -5.58
CA ARG A 195 -11.92 -6.97 -5.17
C ARG A 195 -11.70 -8.48 -5.13
N ALA A 196 -10.98 -9.05 -6.10
CA ALA A 196 -10.60 -10.45 -6.08
C ALA A 196 -9.79 -10.80 -4.81
N ARG A 197 -8.77 -9.99 -4.47
CA ARG A 197 -7.97 -10.19 -3.24
C ARG A 197 -8.81 -10.12 -1.96
N ALA A 198 -9.79 -9.22 -1.91
CA ALA A 198 -10.70 -9.13 -0.78
C ALA A 198 -11.57 -10.40 -0.66
N ILE A 199 -12.23 -10.81 -1.75
CA ILE A 199 -13.19 -11.91 -1.80
C ILE A 199 -12.51 -13.26 -1.51
N GLU A 200 -11.43 -13.56 -2.22
CA GLU A 200 -10.78 -14.87 -2.14
C GLU A 200 -10.05 -15.13 -0.81
N ASN A 201 -9.68 -14.04 -0.10
CA ASN A 201 -8.97 -14.10 1.17
C ASN A 201 -9.86 -13.74 2.38
N LEU A 202 -11.10 -13.28 2.14
CA LEU A 202 -12.05 -12.85 3.17
C LEU A 202 -11.41 -11.85 4.12
N CYS A 203 -10.77 -10.81 3.53
CA CYS A 203 -10.07 -9.73 4.20
C CYS A 203 -10.55 -8.39 3.67
N TYR A 204 -10.42 -7.34 4.49
CA TYR A 204 -10.48 -5.97 3.95
C TYR A 204 -9.27 -5.69 3.07
N VAL A 205 -9.45 -4.83 2.07
CA VAL A 205 -8.36 -4.27 1.26
C VAL A 205 -8.35 -2.77 1.42
N VAL A 206 -7.18 -2.21 1.78
CA VAL A 206 -6.94 -0.78 1.89
C VAL A 206 -5.85 -0.42 0.88
N ALA A 207 -6.25 0.27 -0.19
CA ALA A 207 -5.44 0.48 -1.38
C ALA A 207 -5.28 1.98 -1.72
N PRO A 208 -4.39 2.71 -1.03
CA PRO A 208 -4.03 4.08 -1.38
C PRO A 208 -3.21 4.10 -2.68
N ALA A 209 -3.50 5.04 -3.58
CA ALA A 209 -2.89 5.09 -4.91
C ALA A 209 -2.40 6.48 -5.29
N GLN A 210 -1.35 6.53 -6.10
CA GLN A 210 -0.92 7.73 -6.84
C GLN A 210 -1.91 8.03 -7.96
N VAL A 211 -2.13 9.33 -8.26
CA VAL A 211 -3.01 9.78 -9.35
C VAL A 211 -2.31 10.82 -10.22
N GLY A 212 -2.65 10.84 -11.51
CA GLY A 212 -2.23 11.92 -12.39
C GLY A 212 -0.85 11.75 -13.00
N LYS A 213 -0.37 12.82 -13.68
CA LYS A 213 0.87 12.80 -14.46
C LYS A 213 2.11 13.05 -13.60
N TYR A 214 3.19 12.35 -13.94
CA TYR A 214 4.51 12.52 -13.32
C TYR A 214 5.64 12.37 -14.38
N PRO A 215 6.86 12.93 -14.10
CA PRO A 215 7.98 12.85 -15.03
C PRO A 215 8.43 11.42 -15.34
N PRO A 216 8.98 11.14 -16.54
CA PRO A 216 9.15 12.11 -17.64
C PRO A 216 7.90 12.34 -18.50
N ASN A 217 6.94 11.45 -18.54
CA ASN A 217 5.65 11.56 -19.24
C ASN A 217 4.80 10.32 -18.95
N ARG A 218 4.70 9.98 -17.68
CA ARG A 218 3.95 8.82 -17.19
C ARG A 218 2.69 9.29 -16.46
N GLN A 219 1.75 8.39 -16.27
CA GLN A 219 0.51 8.71 -15.56
C GLN A 219 0.04 7.53 -14.70
N CYS A 220 -0.30 7.83 -13.44
CA CYS A 220 -0.97 6.91 -12.54
C CYS A 220 -2.48 6.98 -12.67
N PHE A 221 -3.14 5.83 -12.46
CA PHE A 221 -4.58 5.67 -12.61
C PHE A 221 -5.37 6.36 -11.49
N GLY A 222 -4.89 6.27 -10.25
CA GLY A 222 -5.65 6.75 -9.09
C GLY A 222 -6.62 5.71 -8.56
N ARG A 223 -7.81 6.20 -8.13
CA ARG A 223 -8.89 5.37 -7.60
C ARG A 223 -8.47 4.59 -6.36
N SER A 224 -7.85 5.29 -5.39
CA SER A 224 -7.63 4.73 -4.05
C SER A 224 -8.94 4.15 -3.51
N MET A 225 -8.89 2.94 -2.91
CA MET A 225 -10.11 2.21 -2.50
C MET A 225 -9.99 1.61 -1.11
N ILE A 226 -11.15 1.45 -0.47
CA ILE A 226 -11.35 0.58 0.70
C ILE A 226 -12.43 -0.41 0.32
N ILE A 227 -12.15 -1.70 0.47
CA ILE A 227 -13.01 -2.80 0.01
C ILE A 227 -13.23 -3.77 1.18
N ASP A 228 -14.47 -4.24 1.36
CA ASP A 228 -14.81 -5.19 2.43
C ASP A 228 -14.52 -6.66 2.03
N PRO A 229 -14.59 -7.61 2.97
CA PRO A 229 -14.36 -9.04 2.70
C PRO A 229 -15.32 -9.67 1.70
N TRP A 230 -16.45 -9.01 1.40
CA TRP A 230 -17.43 -9.47 0.39
C TRP A 230 -17.16 -8.90 -0.99
N GLY A 231 -16.17 -7.99 -1.11
CA GLY A 231 -15.79 -7.32 -2.35
C GLY A 231 -16.59 -6.05 -2.65
N LEU A 232 -17.35 -5.53 -1.66
CA LEU A 232 -18.02 -4.24 -1.79
C LEU A 232 -17.02 -3.10 -1.65
N VAL A 233 -17.01 -2.15 -2.57
CA VAL A 233 -16.23 -0.93 -2.49
C VAL A 233 -16.91 0.02 -1.50
N LEU A 234 -16.34 0.18 -0.31
CA LEU A 234 -16.87 1.05 0.75
C LEU A 234 -16.52 2.52 0.51
N ALA A 235 -15.34 2.80 -0.06
CA ALA A 235 -14.90 4.12 -0.46
C ALA A 235 -14.00 4.05 -1.69
N GLN A 236 -14.14 5.04 -2.58
CA GLN A 236 -13.30 5.21 -3.77
C GLN A 236 -12.95 6.70 -3.95
N ALA A 237 -11.69 7.00 -4.21
CA ALA A 237 -11.24 8.36 -4.50
C ALA A 237 -11.65 8.80 -5.90
N GLN A 238 -11.87 10.09 -6.07
CA GLN A 238 -12.03 10.74 -7.37
C GLN A 238 -10.67 10.84 -8.10
N ASP A 239 -10.68 11.27 -9.37
CA ASP A 239 -9.46 11.38 -10.20
C ASP A 239 -8.63 12.65 -9.87
N MET A 240 -8.44 12.93 -8.58
CA MET A 240 -7.68 14.06 -8.05
C MET A 240 -7.08 13.74 -6.69
N PRO A 241 -6.04 14.46 -6.23
CA PRO A 241 -5.54 14.35 -4.86
C PRO A 241 -6.66 14.58 -3.83
N THR A 242 -6.82 13.64 -2.90
CA THR A 242 -7.91 13.67 -1.92
C THR A 242 -7.70 12.69 -0.77
N VAL A 243 -8.55 12.79 0.25
CA VAL A 243 -8.75 11.79 1.30
C VAL A 243 -10.11 11.14 1.08
N SER A 244 -10.14 9.81 1.04
CA SER A 244 -11.37 9.01 1.06
C SER A 244 -11.40 8.15 2.32
N MET A 245 -12.56 8.02 2.96
CA MET A 245 -12.71 7.30 4.22
C MET A 245 -13.87 6.33 4.19
N ALA A 246 -13.70 5.23 4.91
CA ALA A 246 -14.77 4.31 5.29
C ALA A 246 -14.54 3.79 6.72
N GLU A 247 -15.59 3.28 7.32
CA GLU A 247 -15.50 2.54 8.57
C GLU A 247 -15.36 1.05 8.27
N ILE A 248 -14.31 0.43 8.80
CA ILE A 248 -14.05 -1.01 8.75
C ILE A 248 -14.65 -1.64 10.03
N ASP A 249 -15.60 -2.58 9.87
CA ASP A 249 -16.08 -3.41 10.96
C ASP A 249 -15.43 -4.80 10.92
N LEU A 250 -14.52 -5.07 11.85
CA LEU A 250 -13.80 -6.35 11.89
C LEU A 250 -14.71 -7.56 12.11
N ALA A 251 -15.92 -7.38 12.68
CA ALA A 251 -16.88 -8.47 12.82
C ALA A 251 -17.35 -9.02 11.46
N GLN A 252 -17.31 -8.22 10.40
CA GLN A 252 -17.66 -8.66 9.05
C GLN A 252 -16.70 -9.72 8.50
N ILE A 253 -15.44 -9.72 8.93
CA ILE A 253 -14.45 -10.75 8.54
C ILE A 253 -14.88 -12.11 9.08
N GLU A 254 -15.22 -12.17 10.37
CA GLU A 254 -15.67 -13.40 11.03
C GLU A 254 -16.97 -13.89 10.39
N HIS A 255 -17.90 -12.97 10.13
CA HIS A 255 -19.17 -13.28 9.48
C HIS A 255 -18.97 -13.85 8.08
N ALA A 256 -18.11 -13.22 7.26
CA ALA A 256 -17.80 -13.70 5.91
C ALA A 256 -17.12 -15.08 5.95
N ARG A 257 -16.16 -15.28 6.86
CA ARG A 257 -15.44 -16.56 7.03
C ARG A 257 -16.34 -17.69 7.53
N ALA A 258 -17.35 -17.37 8.36
CA ALA A 258 -18.33 -18.35 8.81
C ALA A 258 -19.31 -18.75 7.70
N GLN A 259 -19.71 -17.82 6.83
CA GLN A 259 -20.59 -18.11 5.70
C GLN A 259 -19.90 -18.88 4.57
N ILE A 260 -18.67 -18.51 4.23
CA ILE A 260 -17.89 -19.12 3.15
C ILE A 260 -16.50 -19.50 3.69
N PRO A 261 -16.35 -20.66 4.38
CA PRO A 261 -15.07 -21.05 5.00
C PRO A 261 -14.04 -21.56 3.99
N CYS A 262 -13.89 -20.87 2.85
CA CYS A 262 -13.05 -21.28 1.72
C CYS A 262 -11.57 -21.42 2.09
N LEU A 263 -11.07 -20.67 3.09
CA LEU A 263 -9.70 -20.82 3.56
C LEU A 263 -9.44 -22.20 4.18
N GLY A 264 -10.44 -22.76 4.89
CA GLY A 264 -10.38 -24.10 5.46
C GLY A 264 -10.67 -25.23 4.45
N HIS A 265 -11.31 -24.91 3.32
CA HIS A 265 -11.63 -25.89 2.28
C HIS A 265 -10.51 -26.08 1.25
N ARG A 266 -9.37 -25.41 1.42
CA ARG A 266 -8.21 -25.58 0.54
C ARG A 266 -7.70 -27.02 0.59
N ARG A 267 -7.19 -27.47 -0.54
CA ARG A 267 -6.65 -28.82 -0.73
C ARG A 267 -5.15 -28.74 -1.09
N PRO A 268 -4.26 -28.22 -0.19
CA PRO A 268 -2.84 -28.03 -0.48
C PRO A 268 -2.11 -29.34 -0.82
N GLU A 269 -2.65 -30.47 -0.38
CA GLU A 269 -2.13 -31.80 -0.72
C GLU A 269 -2.38 -32.21 -2.17
N VAL A 270 -3.23 -31.46 -2.91
CA VAL A 270 -3.57 -31.73 -4.33
C VAL A 270 -2.82 -30.80 -5.26
N TYR A 271 -2.51 -29.59 -4.81
CA TYR A 271 -1.79 -28.55 -5.57
C TYR A 271 -0.79 -27.82 -4.65
N GLU A 272 0.45 -27.70 -5.12
CA GLU A 272 1.48 -26.90 -4.46
C GLU A 272 1.33 -25.42 -4.86
N LEU A 273 1.47 -24.51 -3.88
CA LEU A 273 1.46 -23.05 -4.07
C LEU A 273 2.75 -22.45 -3.52
#